data_0f992795a5be276bed2a16d82fd48064
#
_entry.id   0f992795a5be276bed2a16d82fd48064
#
_cell.length_a   1.000
_cell.length_b   1.000
_cell.length_c   1.000
_cell.angle_alpha   90.00
_cell.angle_beta   90.00
_cell.angle_gamma   90.00
#
_symmetry.space_group_name_H-M   'P 1'
#
loop_
_entity.id
_entity.type
_entity.pdbx_description
1 polymer ?
#
loop_
_entity_poly.entity_id
_entity_poly.type
_entity_poly.pdbx_seq_one_letter_code
_entity_poly.pdbx_strand_id
1 'polypeptide(L)'
;MRNRIYAVAIISLFLSLFIGVALAQGETSSPEREISISNASFVAPSPERENLNAEWVEISNQGESDEKMAGWKLEDRQNHTYTFPDFILKAGSSARVHTGTGSDTSDDLYWNRNTPIWNNDGDTATLIDAAGNIVSSYPEESEGA
;
A
#
# COMPACT_ATOMS: atom_id res chain seq x y z
N MET A 1 66.42 67.11 9.07
CA MET A 1 65.78 66.42 7.96
C MET A 1 64.84 65.33 8.54
N ARG A 2 63.54 65.56 8.45
CA ARG A 2 62.52 64.67 9.10
C ARG A 2 61.88 63.82 8.03
N ASN A 3 62.19 62.57 7.98
CA ASN A 3 61.48 61.60 7.10
C ASN A 3 60.13 61.26 7.71
N ARG A 4 59.10 61.64 7.04
CA ARG A 4 57.72 61.14 7.34
C ARG A 4 57.46 59.85 6.55
N ILE A 5 57.28 58.76 7.28
CA ILE A 5 56.82 57.49 6.75
C ILE A 5 55.30 57.52 6.78
N TYR A 6 54.67 57.51 5.64
CA TYR A 6 53.21 57.37 5.54
C TYR A 6 52.88 55.81 5.55
N ALA A 7 52.25 55.44 6.63
CA ALA A 7 51.68 54.11 6.72
C ALA A 7 50.40 54.06 5.86
N VAL A 8 50.43 53.21 4.80
CA VAL A 8 49.23 52.92 4.02
C VAL A 8 48.50 51.78 4.72
N ALA A 9 47.35 52.09 5.29
CA ALA A 9 46.43 51.10 5.85
C ALA A 9 45.70 50.41 4.70
N ILE A 10 46.00 49.12 4.46
CA ILE A 10 45.26 48.27 3.55
C ILE A 10 44.02 47.76 4.31
N ILE A 11 42.86 48.30 4.00
CA ILE A 11 41.60 47.78 4.51
C ILE A 11 41.25 46.56 3.66
N SER A 12 41.48 45.37 4.24
CA SER A 12 41.08 44.11 3.66
C SER A 12 39.56 43.93 3.89
N LEU A 13 38.79 44.12 2.83
CA LEU A 13 37.34 43.85 2.83
C LEU A 13 37.14 42.37 2.65
N PHE A 14 36.93 41.62 3.75
CA PHE A 14 36.48 40.25 3.70
C PHE A 14 35.01 40.21 3.34
N LEU A 15 34.72 39.97 2.05
CA LEU A 15 33.39 39.60 1.57
C LEU A 15 33.14 38.15 1.91
N SER A 16 32.52 37.85 3.04
CA SER A 16 32.06 36.51 3.39
C SER A 16 30.84 36.15 2.55
N LEU A 17 31.09 35.38 1.52
CA LEU A 17 30.05 34.76 0.71
C LEU A 17 29.40 33.63 1.53
N PHE A 18 28.27 33.90 2.18
CA PHE A 18 27.40 32.87 2.75
C PHE A 18 26.75 32.10 1.61
N ILE A 19 27.34 30.99 1.22
CA ILE A 19 26.68 30.00 0.40
C ILE A 19 25.67 29.31 1.32
N GLY A 20 24.40 29.72 1.26
CA GLY A 20 23.29 29.03 1.89
C GLY A 20 23.11 27.73 1.18
N VAL A 21 23.59 26.62 1.76
CA VAL A 21 23.16 25.29 1.35
C VAL A 21 21.73 25.14 1.79
N ALA A 22 20.80 25.32 0.87
CA ALA A 22 19.42 24.92 1.07
C ALA A 22 19.44 23.38 1.13
N LEU A 23 19.36 22.82 2.34
CA LEU A 23 19.03 21.44 2.54
C LEU A 23 17.60 21.26 2.03
N ALA A 24 17.45 20.72 0.81
CA ALA A 24 16.20 20.19 0.38
C ALA A 24 15.83 19.09 1.38
N GLN A 25 14.91 19.38 2.28
CA GLN A 25 14.25 18.35 3.06
C GLN A 25 13.45 17.57 2.05
N GLY A 26 14.02 16.43 1.63
CA GLY A 26 13.26 15.44 0.90
C GLY A 26 12.08 15.07 1.78
N GLU A 27 10.89 15.40 1.34
CA GLU A 27 9.68 14.81 1.89
C GLU A 27 9.89 13.32 1.81
N THR A 28 10.08 12.66 2.94
CA THR A 28 9.99 11.22 3.03
C THR A 28 8.52 10.89 2.87
N SER A 29 8.02 10.88 1.63
CA SER A 29 6.80 10.16 1.35
C SER A 29 7.05 8.74 1.83
N SER A 30 6.27 8.27 2.78
CA SER A 30 6.22 6.83 3.07
C SER A 30 6.13 6.13 1.73
N PRO A 31 6.93 5.08 1.47
CA PRO A 31 6.79 4.36 0.22
C PRO A 31 5.33 3.96 0.10
N GLU A 32 4.61 4.52 -0.87
CA GLU A 32 3.26 4.07 -1.17
C GLU A 32 3.38 2.57 -1.36
N ARG A 33 2.59 1.82 -0.60
CA ARG A 33 2.63 0.36 -0.69
C ARG A 33 2.18 0.01 -2.10
N GLU A 34 3.07 -0.58 -2.86
CA GLU A 34 2.81 -0.95 -4.24
C GLU A 34 1.66 -1.96 -4.34
N ILE A 35 1.50 -2.82 -3.31
CA ILE A 35 0.40 -3.78 -3.19
C ILE A 35 -0.57 -3.31 -2.12
N SER A 36 -1.84 -3.22 -2.46
CA SER A 36 -2.88 -2.81 -1.52
C SER A 36 -4.24 -3.41 -1.86
N ILE A 37 -5.14 -3.45 -0.87
CA ILE A 37 -6.56 -3.67 -1.14
C ILE A 37 -7.13 -2.36 -1.66
N SER A 38 -7.56 -2.36 -2.92
CA SER A 38 -8.07 -1.17 -3.60
C SER A 38 -9.57 -0.97 -3.43
N ASN A 39 -10.33 -2.07 -3.25
CA ASN A 39 -11.77 -2.03 -3.12
C ASN A 39 -12.30 -3.34 -2.52
N ALA A 40 -13.53 -3.32 -2.00
CA ALA A 40 -14.21 -4.52 -1.55
C ALA A 40 -15.72 -4.37 -1.64
N SER A 41 -16.41 -5.50 -1.83
CA SER A 41 -17.85 -5.65 -1.67
C SER A 41 -18.11 -6.71 -0.61
N PHE A 42 -18.58 -6.30 0.55
CA PHE A 42 -18.87 -7.18 1.68
C PHE A 42 -20.32 -7.66 1.72
N VAL A 43 -21.12 -7.34 0.71
CA VAL A 43 -22.55 -7.63 0.66
C VAL A 43 -22.87 -8.40 -0.61
N ALA A 44 -23.50 -9.56 -0.44
CA ALA A 44 -24.13 -10.29 -1.54
C ALA A 44 -25.65 -10.00 -1.56
N PRO A 45 -26.27 -9.89 -2.76
CA PRO A 45 -27.72 -9.81 -2.87
C PRO A 45 -28.43 -11.04 -2.31
N SER A 46 -29.63 -10.85 -1.75
CA SER A 46 -30.44 -11.97 -1.30
C SER A 46 -30.98 -12.80 -2.49
N PRO A 47 -31.01 -14.14 -2.40
CA PRO A 47 -30.45 -14.98 -1.34
C PRO A 47 -28.91 -15.03 -1.39
N GLU A 48 -28.24 -14.65 -0.32
CA GLU A 48 -26.76 -14.49 -0.29
C GLU A 48 -26.02 -15.74 -0.71
N ARG A 49 -26.50 -16.91 -0.27
CA ARG A 49 -25.85 -18.20 -0.60
C ARG A 49 -25.85 -18.53 -2.10
N GLU A 50 -26.76 -17.91 -2.87
CA GLU A 50 -26.81 -18.08 -4.32
C GLU A 50 -25.96 -17.03 -5.06
N ASN A 51 -25.49 -16.01 -4.33
CA ASN A 51 -24.81 -14.85 -4.88
C ASN A 51 -23.45 -14.58 -4.24
N LEU A 52 -22.78 -15.62 -3.70
CA LEU A 52 -21.53 -15.48 -2.94
C LEU A 52 -20.39 -14.79 -3.72
N ASN A 53 -20.37 -14.86 -5.03
CA ASN A 53 -19.37 -14.17 -5.84
C ASN A 53 -19.61 -12.66 -5.99
N ALA A 54 -20.72 -12.14 -5.45
CA ALA A 54 -20.93 -10.71 -5.27
C ALA A 54 -20.19 -10.15 -4.04
N GLU A 55 -19.77 -11.02 -3.11
CA GLU A 55 -18.76 -10.70 -2.10
C GLU A 55 -17.37 -10.90 -2.68
N TRP A 56 -16.54 -9.87 -2.64
CA TRP A 56 -15.17 -9.92 -3.15
C TRP A 56 -14.29 -8.84 -2.52
N VAL A 57 -12.99 -9.08 -2.56
CA VAL A 57 -11.94 -8.11 -2.22
C VAL A 57 -11.00 -7.98 -3.40
N GLU A 58 -10.72 -6.76 -3.82
CA GLU A 58 -9.82 -6.43 -4.92
C GLU A 58 -8.46 -6.00 -4.39
N ILE A 59 -7.41 -6.67 -4.89
CA ILE A 59 -6.03 -6.34 -4.60
C ILE A 59 -5.40 -5.76 -5.86
N SER A 60 -4.72 -4.63 -5.73
CA SER A 60 -4.04 -3.93 -6.81
C SER A 60 -2.54 -3.90 -6.61
N ASN A 61 -1.81 -4.09 -7.69
CA ASN A 61 -0.37 -3.85 -7.78
C ASN A 61 -0.13 -2.55 -8.57
N GLN A 62 0.19 -1.47 -7.86
CA GLN A 62 0.49 -0.17 -8.46
C GLN A 62 1.98 0.01 -8.77
N GLY A 63 2.78 -1.01 -8.46
CA GLY A 63 4.21 -1.03 -8.72
C GLY A 63 4.57 -1.35 -10.17
N GLU A 64 5.85 -1.24 -10.46
CA GLU A 64 6.42 -1.53 -11.78
C GLU A 64 6.90 -2.98 -11.93
N SER A 65 6.78 -3.77 -10.88
CA SER A 65 7.22 -5.18 -10.83
C SER A 65 6.06 -6.11 -10.52
N ASP A 66 6.11 -7.32 -11.09
CA ASP A 66 5.19 -8.39 -10.77
C ASP A 66 5.40 -8.86 -9.32
N GLU A 67 4.29 -9.11 -8.58
CA GLU A 67 4.34 -9.62 -7.21
C GLU A 67 3.93 -11.10 -7.15
N LYS A 68 4.76 -11.92 -6.50
CA LYS A 68 4.47 -13.33 -6.23
C LYS A 68 3.72 -13.45 -4.91
N MET A 69 2.44 -13.79 -5.00
CA MET A 69 1.54 -13.81 -3.85
C MET A 69 1.40 -15.20 -3.19
N ALA A 70 2.14 -16.20 -3.62
CA ALA A 70 2.07 -17.53 -3.00
C ALA A 70 2.27 -17.47 -1.47
N GLY A 71 1.28 -17.98 -0.72
CA GLY A 71 1.32 -17.98 0.74
C GLY A 71 0.91 -16.66 1.42
N TRP A 72 0.60 -15.62 0.66
CA TRP A 72 -0.07 -14.44 1.21
C TRP A 72 -1.45 -14.82 1.73
N LYS A 73 -2.00 -14.01 2.60
CA LYS A 73 -3.30 -14.23 3.22
C LYS A 73 -4.20 -13.02 3.12
N LEU A 74 -5.49 -13.29 2.97
CA LEU A 74 -6.56 -12.31 3.12
C LEU A 74 -7.45 -12.77 4.27
N GLU A 75 -7.69 -11.92 5.26
CA GLU A 75 -8.43 -12.24 6.47
C GLU A 75 -9.55 -11.24 6.73
N ASP A 76 -10.69 -11.74 7.27
CA ASP A 76 -11.75 -10.92 7.84
C ASP A 76 -11.51 -10.66 9.34
N ARG A 77 -12.39 -9.89 9.98
CA ARG A 77 -12.31 -9.63 11.44
C ARG A 77 -12.48 -10.88 12.32
N GLN A 78 -13.04 -11.95 11.77
CA GLN A 78 -13.32 -13.19 12.48
C GLN A 78 -12.22 -14.24 12.26
N ASN A 79 -11.13 -13.85 11.59
CA ASN A 79 -9.99 -14.69 11.23
C ASN A 79 -10.32 -15.83 10.25
N HIS A 80 -11.36 -15.65 9.41
CA HIS A 80 -11.48 -16.49 8.23
C HIS A 80 -10.35 -16.09 7.28
N THR A 81 -9.60 -17.08 6.82
CA THR A 81 -8.37 -16.84 6.04
C THR A 81 -8.45 -17.47 4.67
N TYR A 82 -8.25 -16.65 3.62
CA TYR A 82 -7.91 -17.10 2.29
C TYR A 82 -6.40 -17.09 2.12
N THR A 83 -5.81 -18.19 1.69
CA THR A 83 -4.38 -18.26 1.36
C THR A 83 -4.21 -18.28 -0.15
N PHE A 84 -3.43 -17.32 -0.66
CA PHE A 84 -3.15 -17.23 -2.09
C PHE A 84 -2.37 -18.46 -2.56
N PRO A 85 -2.80 -19.10 -3.67
CA PRO A 85 -2.04 -20.15 -4.32
C PRO A 85 -0.77 -19.60 -4.98
N ASP A 86 -0.13 -20.36 -5.85
CA ASP A 86 0.93 -19.86 -6.73
C ASP A 86 0.32 -18.89 -7.76
N PHE A 87 0.20 -17.63 -7.35
CA PHE A 87 -0.43 -16.55 -8.09
C PHE A 87 0.54 -15.39 -8.26
N ILE A 88 0.57 -14.80 -9.46
CA ILE A 88 1.38 -13.63 -9.77
C ILE A 88 0.44 -12.47 -10.09
N LEU A 89 0.46 -11.44 -9.24
CA LEU A 89 -0.21 -10.17 -9.50
C LEU A 89 0.70 -9.28 -10.34
N LYS A 90 0.36 -9.13 -11.60
CA LYS A 90 1.18 -8.38 -12.57
C LYS A 90 1.28 -6.91 -12.19
N ALA A 91 2.41 -6.28 -12.55
CA ALA A 91 2.60 -4.84 -12.45
C ALA A 91 1.45 -4.07 -13.10
N GLY A 92 0.89 -3.09 -12.39
CA GLY A 92 -0.22 -2.26 -12.87
C GLY A 92 -1.57 -2.99 -12.98
N SER A 93 -1.70 -4.22 -12.47
CA SER A 93 -2.92 -5.02 -12.55
C SER A 93 -3.64 -5.13 -11.20
N SER A 94 -4.89 -5.59 -11.25
CA SER A 94 -5.70 -5.92 -10.08
C SER A 94 -6.30 -7.31 -10.24
N ALA A 95 -6.59 -7.96 -9.10
CA ALA A 95 -7.31 -9.21 -9.06
C ALA A 95 -8.32 -9.20 -7.90
N ARG A 96 -9.44 -9.90 -8.09
CA ARG A 96 -10.49 -10.05 -7.07
C ARG A 96 -10.47 -11.45 -6.48
N VAL A 97 -10.61 -11.53 -5.16
CA VAL A 97 -10.88 -12.77 -4.45
C VAL A 97 -12.36 -12.82 -4.14
N HIS A 98 -13.09 -13.69 -4.82
CA HIS A 98 -14.52 -13.92 -4.63
C HIS A 98 -14.76 -14.95 -3.53
N THR A 99 -15.81 -14.76 -2.73
CA THR A 99 -16.16 -15.68 -1.64
C THR A 99 -16.59 -17.05 -2.14
N GLY A 100 -17.36 -17.11 -3.21
CA GLY A 100 -17.95 -18.33 -3.75
C GLY A 100 -17.00 -19.18 -4.56
N THR A 101 -17.57 -19.96 -5.47
CA THR A 101 -16.85 -20.96 -6.29
C THR A 101 -16.66 -20.46 -7.70
N GLY A 102 -15.54 -20.89 -8.32
CA GLY A 102 -15.20 -20.60 -9.70
C GLY A 102 -13.85 -21.20 -10.07
N SER A 103 -13.37 -20.83 -11.25
CA SER A 103 -12.02 -21.21 -11.73
C SER A 103 -11.12 -19.99 -11.69
N ASP A 104 -9.99 -20.10 -11.02
CA ASP A 104 -9.02 -19.03 -10.92
C ASP A 104 -8.49 -18.61 -12.30
N THR A 105 -8.35 -17.31 -12.48
CA THR A 105 -7.77 -16.65 -13.65
C THR A 105 -6.70 -15.64 -13.19
N SER A 106 -6.16 -14.84 -14.11
CA SER A 106 -5.27 -13.72 -13.76
C SER A 106 -5.95 -12.62 -12.97
N ASP A 107 -7.29 -12.50 -13.09
CA ASP A 107 -8.05 -11.35 -12.60
C ASP A 107 -9.09 -11.74 -11.54
N ASP A 108 -9.44 -13.01 -11.45
CA ASP A 108 -10.43 -13.54 -10.52
C ASP A 108 -9.92 -14.81 -9.82
N LEU A 109 -9.96 -14.79 -8.50
CA LEU A 109 -9.64 -15.88 -7.59
C LEU A 109 -10.87 -16.25 -6.78
N TYR A 110 -10.96 -17.50 -6.32
CA TYR A 110 -12.15 -17.99 -5.63
C TYR A 110 -11.78 -18.65 -4.32
N TRP A 111 -12.43 -18.21 -3.24
CA TRP A 111 -12.22 -18.77 -1.90
C TRP A 111 -12.87 -20.14 -1.73
N ASN A 112 -13.80 -20.47 -2.64
CA ASN A 112 -14.53 -21.74 -2.66
C ASN A 112 -15.37 -21.97 -1.38
N ARG A 113 -15.97 -20.92 -0.86
CA ARG A 113 -16.90 -21.01 0.29
C ARG A 113 -18.32 -21.31 -0.21
N ASN A 114 -19.13 -21.90 0.67
CA ASN A 114 -20.55 -22.16 0.45
C ASN A 114 -21.46 -21.33 1.36
N THR A 115 -20.87 -20.41 2.12
CA THR A 115 -21.54 -19.46 3.02
C THR A 115 -20.88 -18.10 2.90
N PRO A 116 -21.62 -17.01 3.15
CA PRO A 116 -21.03 -15.68 3.27
C PRO A 116 -19.90 -15.65 4.29
N ILE A 117 -18.88 -14.85 4.03
CA ILE A 117 -17.73 -14.63 4.91
C ILE A 117 -17.78 -13.22 5.48
N TRP A 118 -17.99 -12.23 4.62
CA TRP A 118 -17.93 -10.83 5.02
C TRP A 118 -19.22 -10.41 5.73
N ASN A 119 -19.05 -9.56 6.76
CA ASN A 119 -20.18 -9.06 7.52
C ASN A 119 -20.86 -7.89 6.77
N ASN A 120 -22.14 -8.03 6.45
CA ASN A 120 -22.93 -7.03 5.72
C ASN A 120 -23.06 -5.69 6.46
N ASP A 121 -22.94 -5.69 7.79
CA ASP A 121 -22.99 -4.49 8.63
C ASP A 121 -21.63 -3.77 8.71
N GLY A 122 -20.65 -4.27 8.00
CA GLY A 122 -19.29 -3.76 7.93
C GLY A 122 -18.26 -4.78 8.42
N ASP A 123 -17.18 -4.89 7.67
CA ASP A 123 -16.05 -5.76 7.95
C ASP A 123 -14.73 -5.03 7.69
N THR A 124 -13.63 -5.68 7.99
CA THR A 124 -12.29 -5.24 7.60
C THR A 124 -11.57 -6.39 6.94
N ALA A 125 -11.17 -6.17 5.69
CA ALA A 125 -10.28 -7.07 4.98
C ALA A 125 -8.84 -6.69 5.31
N THR A 126 -8.02 -7.67 5.69
CA THR A 126 -6.59 -7.48 5.98
C THR A 126 -5.76 -8.35 5.06
N LEU A 127 -4.85 -7.75 4.31
CA LEU A 127 -3.89 -8.43 3.44
C LEU A 127 -2.56 -8.60 4.19
N ILE A 128 -2.05 -9.83 4.24
CA ILE A 128 -0.87 -10.23 4.99
C ILE A 128 0.09 -10.93 4.03
N ASP A 129 1.36 -10.55 4.04
CA ASP A 129 2.39 -11.18 3.19
C ASP A 129 2.78 -12.59 3.70
N ALA A 130 3.59 -13.30 2.93
CA ALA A 130 4.05 -14.64 3.29
C ALA A 130 4.94 -14.67 4.56
N ALA A 131 5.51 -13.54 4.96
CA ALA A 131 6.30 -13.40 6.19
C ALA A 131 5.43 -13.08 7.42
N GLY A 132 4.13 -12.80 7.23
CA GLY A 132 3.19 -12.47 8.28
C GLY A 132 3.06 -10.97 8.58
N ASN A 133 3.59 -10.11 7.73
CA ASN A 133 3.43 -8.66 7.88
C ASN A 133 2.12 -8.19 7.27
N ILE A 134 1.41 -7.29 7.97
CA ILE A 134 0.24 -6.62 7.42
C ILE A 134 0.70 -5.66 6.32
N VAL A 135 0.18 -5.88 5.12
CA VAL A 135 0.48 -5.08 3.93
C VAL A 135 -0.56 -3.98 3.75
N SER A 136 -1.84 -4.32 3.91
CA SER A 136 -2.95 -3.39 3.66
C SER A 136 -4.19 -3.83 4.44
N SER A 137 -5.07 -2.88 4.77
CA SER A 137 -6.39 -3.13 5.32
C SER A 137 -7.44 -2.29 4.59
N TYR A 138 -8.66 -2.81 4.49
CA TYR A 138 -9.76 -2.09 3.85
C TYR A 138 -11.06 -2.28 4.65
N PRO A 139 -11.83 -1.20 4.95
CA PRO A 139 -11.39 0.19 4.77
C PRO A 139 -10.11 0.47 5.57
N GLU A 140 -9.34 1.45 5.12
CA GLU A 140 -8.18 1.89 5.89
C GLU A 140 -8.63 2.33 7.29
N GLU A 141 -7.97 1.84 8.33
CA GLU A 141 -8.17 2.40 9.66
C GLU A 141 -7.66 3.84 9.62
N SER A 142 -8.58 4.80 9.76
CA SER A 142 -8.18 6.19 9.96
C SER A 142 -7.32 6.23 11.22
N GLU A 143 -6.04 6.56 11.07
CA GLU A 143 -5.19 6.87 12.22
C GLU A 143 -5.92 7.89 13.07
N GLY A 144 -6.24 7.50 14.30
CA GLY A 144 -7.16 8.21 15.17
C GLY A 144 -6.77 9.68 15.34
N ALA A 145 -7.75 10.54 15.14
CA ALA A 145 -7.69 11.95 15.47
C ALA A 145 -7.54 12.15 16.98
#